data_1e033661dabec44bfcbf598adf983cea
#
_entry.id   1e033661dabec44bfcbf598adf983cea
#
_cell.length_a   1.000
_cell.length_b   1.000
_cell.length_c   1.000
_cell.angle_alpha   90.00
_cell.angle_beta   90.00
_cell.angle_gamma   90.00
#
_symmetry.space_group_name_H-M   'P 1'
#
loop_
_entity.id
_entity.type
_entity.pdbx_description
1 polymer ?
#
loop_
_entity_poly.entity_id
_entity_poly.type
_entity_poly.pdbx_seq_one_letter_code
_entity_poly.pdbx_strand_id
1 'polypeptide(L)'
;MFYKEKFPENIQEGVWDEKSCVRRQCGYVIDETDLPSEKKWLEKGAPLAIKEDGKVKVCKTAKAYEAAVKSATELKVYKGHLFAVNDKVAGSTISAIDTSNNDYDKLTISALAEKADKDAVLDDGDAAKVIGLNYATVYLDGMQSCTPTLQAYEIEEETLPYPLSDAVKVALTSRHAFKI
;
A
#
# COMPACT_ATOMS: atom_id res chain seq x y z
N MET A 1 -33.20 -3.52 -8.69
CA MET A 1 -32.27 -4.67 -8.67
C MET A 1 -30.87 -4.11 -8.79
N PHE A 2 -30.15 -3.97 -7.68
CA PHE A 2 -28.79 -3.41 -7.69
C PHE A 2 -27.84 -4.52 -8.15
N TYR A 3 -27.27 -4.37 -9.35
CA TYR A 3 -26.15 -5.20 -9.78
C TYR A 3 -24.96 -4.83 -8.91
N LYS A 4 -24.63 -5.63 -7.90
CA LYS A 4 -23.29 -5.61 -7.31
C LYS A 4 -22.34 -6.10 -8.38
N GLU A 5 -21.41 -5.24 -8.80
CA GLU A 5 -20.27 -5.71 -9.60
C GLU A 5 -19.64 -6.90 -8.87
N LYS A 6 -19.32 -7.95 -9.64
CA LYS A 6 -18.68 -9.13 -9.06
C LYS A 6 -17.40 -8.73 -8.36
N PHE A 7 -17.19 -9.26 -7.14
CA PHE A 7 -15.89 -9.19 -6.49
C PHE A 7 -14.82 -9.65 -7.48
N PRO A 8 -13.62 -9.02 -7.45
CA PRO A 8 -12.51 -9.50 -8.26
C PRO A 8 -12.30 -10.99 -7.99
N GLU A 9 -12.10 -11.77 -9.04
CA GLU A 9 -11.95 -13.24 -8.95
C GLU A 9 -10.77 -13.68 -8.07
N ASN A 10 -9.83 -12.77 -7.78
CA ASN A 10 -8.73 -12.96 -6.86
C ASN A 10 -9.04 -12.35 -5.48
N ILE A 11 -9.98 -12.92 -4.76
CA ILE A 11 -10.02 -12.72 -3.30
C ILE A 11 -8.74 -13.36 -2.77
N GLN A 12 -7.87 -12.55 -2.20
CA GLN A 12 -6.63 -13.05 -1.60
C GLN A 12 -6.98 -13.88 -0.36
N GLU A 13 -7.14 -15.17 -0.56
CA GLU A 13 -7.19 -16.15 0.51
C GLU A 13 -5.76 -16.45 0.94
N GLY A 14 -5.54 -16.63 2.24
CA GLY A 14 -4.25 -17.10 2.75
C GLY A 14 -3.19 -16.02 2.99
N VAL A 15 -3.57 -14.73 3.10
CA VAL A 15 -2.63 -13.67 3.45
C VAL A 15 -2.01 -13.87 4.84
N TRP A 16 -2.76 -14.45 5.78
CA TRP A 16 -2.33 -14.78 7.15
C TRP A 16 -3.17 -15.93 7.73
N ASP A 17 -2.76 -16.47 8.89
CA ASP A 17 -3.60 -17.40 9.64
C ASP A 17 -4.81 -16.67 10.22
N GLU A 18 -5.99 -16.91 9.68
CA GLU A 18 -7.25 -16.26 10.09
C GLU A 18 -7.59 -16.47 11.58
N LYS A 19 -7.15 -17.58 12.19
CA LYS A 19 -7.39 -17.86 13.60
C LYS A 19 -6.54 -17.00 14.52
N SER A 20 -5.40 -16.53 14.04
CA SER A 20 -4.50 -15.65 14.78
C SER A 20 -4.83 -14.17 14.60
N CYS A 21 -5.68 -13.84 13.62
CA CYS A 21 -5.98 -12.47 13.27
C CYS A 21 -6.94 -11.81 14.26
N VAL A 22 -6.51 -10.70 14.85
CA VAL A 22 -7.33 -9.84 15.70
C VAL A 22 -7.54 -8.50 14.97
N ARG A 23 -8.80 -8.10 14.88
CA ARG A 23 -9.21 -6.83 14.27
C ARG A 23 -9.24 -5.71 15.31
N ARG A 24 -8.95 -4.48 14.89
CA ARG A 24 -9.28 -3.31 15.71
C ARG A 24 -10.79 -3.18 15.83
N GLN A 25 -11.25 -2.75 17.00
CA GLN A 25 -12.66 -2.43 17.20
C GLN A 25 -12.99 -1.11 16.47
N CYS A 26 -14.21 -1.02 15.96
CA CYS A 26 -14.74 0.06 15.13
C CYS A 26 -14.11 0.11 13.72
N GLY A 27 -14.94 0.44 12.74
CA GLY A 27 -14.50 0.70 11.39
C GLY A 27 -13.84 2.09 11.30
N TYR A 28 -12.84 2.22 10.45
CA TYR A 28 -12.24 3.50 10.10
C TYR A 28 -12.76 3.93 8.74
N VAL A 29 -13.08 5.20 8.58
CA VAL A 29 -13.47 5.74 7.26
C VAL A 29 -12.22 5.82 6.39
N ILE A 30 -12.29 5.28 5.18
CA ILE A 30 -11.22 5.35 4.19
C ILE A 30 -11.23 6.72 3.55
N ASP A 31 -10.06 7.34 3.44
CA ASP A 31 -9.87 8.50 2.58
C ASP A 31 -9.57 8.02 1.16
N GLU A 32 -10.61 8.00 0.33
CA GLU A 32 -10.52 7.53 -1.05
C GLU A 32 -9.87 8.55 -1.99
N THR A 33 -9.72 9.81 -1.54
CA THR A 33 -9.15 10.89 -2.38
C THR A 33 -7.68 10.68 -2.71
N ASP A 34 -6.98 9.89 -1.91
CA ASP A 34 -5.58 9.52 -2.13
C ASP A 34 -5.40 8.32 -3.09
N LEU A 35 -6.50 7.70 -3.53
CA LEU A 35 -6.45 6.53 -4.41
C LEU A 35 -6.70 6.93 -5.87
N PRO A 36 -6.15 6.19 -6.85
CA PRO A 36 -6.50 6.37 -8.24
C PRO A 36 -8.02 6.26 -8.45
N SER A 37 -8.61 7.15 -9.25
CA SER A 37 -10.07 7.23 -9.44
C SER A 37 -10.69 5.97 -10.06
N GLU A 38 -9.89 5.18 -10.77
CA GLU A 38 -10.28 3.90 -11.36
C GLU A 38 -10.24 2.74 -10.35
N LYS A 39 -9.67 2.97 -9.15
CA LYS A 39 -9.58 1.96 -8.10
C LYS A 39 -10.95 1.73 -7.47
N LYS A 40 -11.50 0.55 -7.68
CA LYS A 40 -12.84 0.19 -7.15
C LYS A 40 -12.80 -0.60 -5.86
N TRP A 41 -11.66 -1.16 -5.52
CA TRP A 41 -11.50 -2.06 -4.39
C TRP A 41 -10.25 -1.69 -3.60
N LEU A 42 -10.35 -1.77 -2.28
CA LEU A 42 -9.20 -1.81 -1.38
C LEU A 42 -9.03 -3.25 -0.91
N GLU A 43 -7.92 -3.84 -1.31
CA GLU A 43 -7.65 -5.25 -1.09
C GLU A 43 -7.33 -5.55 0.39
N LYS A 44 -7.62 -6.79 0.79
CA LYS A 44 -7.15 -7.37 2.05
C LYS A 44 -5.62 -7.32 2.09
N GLY A 45 -5.03 -6.96 3.23
CA GLY A 45 -3.58 -6.87 3.39
C GLY A 45 -2.98 -5.51 3.01
N ALA A 46 -3.76 -4.55 2.49
CA ALA A 46 -3.26 -3.20 2.22
C ALA A 46 -2.83 -2.50 3.53
N PRO A 47 -1.64 -1.87 3.61
CA PRO A 47 -1.19 -1.17 4.81
C PRO A 47 -1.98 0.13 5.00
N LEU A 48 -2.55 0.32 6.19
CA LEU A 48 -3.42 1.44 6.53
C LEU A 48 -2.74 2.39 7.50
N ALA A 49 -2.54 3.63 7.08
CA ALA A 49 -2.00 4.71 7.89
C ALA A 49 -3.12 5.62 8.41
N ILE A 50 -3.02 6.05 9.68
CA ILE A 50 -3.99 6.97 10.28
C ILE A 50 -3.65 8.41 9.91
N LYS A 51 -4.67 9.21 9.61
CA LYS A 51 -4.59 10.66 9.36
C LYS A 51 -4.96 11.45 10.63
N GLU A 52 -4.62 12.73 10.65
CA GLU A 52 -4.93 13.64 11.78
C GLU A 52 -6.44 13.82 12.00
N ASP A 53 -7.24 13.70 10.95
CA ASP A 53 -8.72 13.77 11.01
C ASP A 53 -9.36 12.44 11.48
N GLY A 54 -8.57 11.43 11.82
CA GLY A 54 -9.02 10.13 12.28
C GLY A 54 -9.44 9.17 11.16
N LYS A 55 -9.42 9.60 9.91
CA LYS A 55 -9.58 8.71 8.76
C LYS A 55 -8.34 7.87 8.55
N VAL A 56 -8.44 6.85 7.73
CA VAL A 56 -7.30 6.07 7.28
C VAL A 56 -7.10 6.24 5.78
N LYS A 57 -5.85 6.18 5.37
CA LYS A 57 -5.44 6.10 3.96
C LYS A 57 -4.55 4.88 3.76
N VAL A 58 -4.37 4.46 2.52
CA VAL A 58 -3.37 3.45 2.19
C VAL A 58 -1.98 4.08 2.28
N CYS A 59 -1.06 3.48 3.03
CA CYS A 59 0.36 3.79 2.93
C CYS A 59 0.84 3.25 1.58
N LYS A 60 1.09 4.15 0.61
CA LYS A 60 1.48 3.76 -0.74
C LYS A 60 2.90 3.27 -0.76
N THR A 61 3.11 2.12 -1.38
CA THR A 61 4.43 1.51 -1.51
C THR A 61 4.64 1.01 -2.94
N ALA A 62 5.89 0.95 -3.35
CA ALA A 62 6.28 0.33 -4.61
C ALA A 62 7.66 -0.30 -4.50
N LYS A 63 7.89 -1.37 -5.24
CA LYS A 63 9.18 -2.03 -5.34
C LYS A 63 9.98 -1.44 -6.48
N ALA A 64 11.23 -1.06 -6.25
CA ALA A 64 12.12 -0.53 -7.27
C ALA A 64 12.46 -1.60 -8.31
N TYR A 65 12.23 -1.31 -9.59
CA TYR A 65 12.53 -2.23 -10.70
C TYR A 65 14.03 -2.32 -10.98
N GLU A 66 14.73 -1.20 -10.82
CA GLU A 66 16.19 -1.12 -10.95
C GLU A 66 16.77 -0.21 -9.87
N ALA A 67 18.06 -0.29 -9.65
CA ALA A 67 18.74 0.58 -8.70
C ALA A 67 18.74 2.03 -9.19
N ALA A 68 18.49 2.97 -8.29
CA ALA A 68 18.57 4.41 -8.54
C ALA A 68 19.61 5.06 -7.60
N VAL A 69 20.44 5.91 -8.16
CA VAL A 69 21.46 6.63 -7.39
C VAL A 69 20.85 7.79 -6.61
N LYS A 70 21.52 8.25 -5.56
CA LYS A 70 21.19 9.50 -4.89
C LYS A 70 21.11 10.65 -5.89
N SER A 71 20.12 11.52 -5.70
CA SER A 71 19.82 12.65 -6.59
C SER A 71 19.26 12.28 -7.96
N ALA A 72 18.95 11.00 -8.21
CA ALA A 72 18.22 10.60 -9.40
C ALA A 72 16.88 11.34 -9.50
N THR A 73 16.52 11.78 -10.69
CA THR A 73 15.23 12.44 -11.00
C THR A 73 14.24 11.50 -11.69
N GLU A 74 14.64 10.28 -11.94
CA GLU A 74 13.81 9.22 -12.49
C GLU A 74 13.95 7.97 -11.60
N LEU A 75 12.83 7.31 -11.38
CA LEU A 75 12.74 6.07 -10.61
C LEU A 75 11.84 5.10 -11.37
N LYS A 76 12.32 3.89 -11.63
CA LYS A 76 11.51 2.82 -12.21
C LYS A 76 10.99 1.91 -11.10
N VAL A 77 9.70 1.66 -11.11
CA VAL A 77 9.03 0.80 -10.13
C VAL A 77 8.21 -0.28 -10.83
N TYR A 78 8.05 -1.42 -10.18
CA TYR A 78 7.14 -2.45 -10.69
C TYR A 78 5.71 -1.92 -10.75
N LYS A 79 4.94 -2.45 -11.70
CA LYS A 79 3.53 -2.10 -11.88
C LYS A 79 2.66 -2.53 -10.68
N GLY A 80 1.46 -1.95 -10.62
CA GLY A 80 0.48 -2.27 -9.57
C GLY A 80 0.60 -1.42 -8.31
N HIS A 81 1.47 -0.40 -8.32
CA HIS A 81 1.53 0.59 -7.24
C HIS A 81 0.34 1.55 -7.26
N LEU A 82 0.14 2.28 -6.15
CA LEU A 82 -0.95 3.26 -6.00
C LEU A 82 -0.49 4.71 -6.11
N PHE A 83 0.77 4.95 -6.45
CA PHE A 83 1.29 6.32 -6.58
C PHE A 83 0.60 7.07 -7.72
N ALA A 84 0.31 8.35 -7.47
CA ALA A 84 -0.22 9.31 -8.43
C ALA A 84 0.72 10.52 -8.54
N VAL A 85 0.50 11.37 -9.53
CA VAL A 85 1.19 12.66 -9.66
C VAL A 85 0.89 13.52 -8.41
N ASN A 86 1.91 14.19 -7.90
CA ASN A 86 1.97 14.95 -6.64
C ASN A 86 2.10 14.10 -5.36
N ASP A 87 2.06 12.78 -5.43
CA ASP A 87 2.42 11.95 -4.29
C ASP A 87 3.92 12.05 -3.97
N LYS A 88 4.28 11.62 -2.79
CA LYS A 88 5.68 11.43 -2.39
C LYS A 88 6.08 9.98 -2.54
N VAL A 89 7.31 9.74 -2.93
CA VAL A 89 7.97 8.42 -2.90
C VAL A 89 9.39 8.61 -2.38
N ALA A 90 9.76 7.88 -1.34
CA ALA A 90 11.07 8.01 -0.68
C ALA A 90 11.46 9.48 -0.39
N GLY A 91 10.49 10.27 0.07
CA GLY A 91 10.66 11.70 0.39
C GLY A 91 10.65 12.65 -0.82
N SER A 92 10.60 12.15 -2.05
CA SER A 92 10.62 12.94 -3.28
C SER A 92 9.23 13.06 -3.89
N THR A 93 8.87 14.23 -4.43
CA THR A 93 7.55 14.45 -5.06
C THR A 93 7.56 13.95 -6.50
N ILE A 94 6.52 13.22 -6.87
CA ILE A 94 6.30 12.70 -8.23
C ILE A 94 5.68 13.82 -9.09
N SER A 95 6.34 14.17 -10.19
CA SER A 95 5.86 15.17 -11.14
C SER A 95 5.18 14.56 -12.36
N ALA A 96 5.55 13.35 -12.74
CA ALA A 96 4.94 12.62 -13.85
C ALA A 96 5.11 11.11 -13.67
N ILE A 97 4.20 10.34 -14.26
CA ILE A 97 4.24 8.87 -14.31
C ILE A 97 4.07 8.45 -15.76
N ASP A 98 5.03 7.68 -16.27
CA ASP A 98 4.98 7.08 -17.60
C ASP A 98 4.74 5.58 -17.46
N THR A 99 3.58 5.13 -17.91
CA THR A 99 3.11 3.74 -17.83
C THR A 99 3.23 2.99 -19.15
N SER A 100 3.92 3.56 -20.14
CA SER A 100 4.02 3.02 -21.49
C SER A 100 4.81 1.71 -21.59
N ASN A 101 5.72 1.45 -20.65
CA ASN A 101 6.45 0.18 -20.59
C ASN A 101 5.56 -0.91 -19.98
N ASN A 102 5.72 -2.16 -20.43
CA ASN A 102 4.91 -3.28 -19.93
C ASN A 102 5.38 -3.83 -18.58
N ASP A 103 6.65 -3.68 -18.24
CA ASP A 103 7.27 -4.32 -17.08
C ASP A 103 7.39 -3.39 -15.86
N TYR A 104 7.45 -2.08 -16.10
CA TYR A 104 7.61 -1.09 -15.04
C TYR A 104 6.91 0.22 -15.37
N ASP A 105 6.68 1.03 -14.35
CA ASP A 105 6.28 2.42 -14.48
C ASP A 105 7.47 3.34 -14.14
N LYS A 106 7.64 4.40 -14.94
CA LYS A 106 8.71 5.36 -14.72
C LYS A 106 8.14 6.61 -14.03
N LEU A 107 8.60 6.85 -12.82
CA LEU A 107 8.25 8.02 -12.03
C LEU A 107 9.30 9.11 -12.27
N THR A 108 8.87 10.29 -12.69
CA THR A 108 9.71 11.50 -12.67
C THR A 108 9.53 12.16 -11.31
N ILE A 109 10.63 12.33 -10.59
CA ILE A 109 10.63 12.80 -9.20
C ILE A 109 11.50 14.05 -9.04
N SER A 110 11.33 14.80 -7.95
CA SER A 110 12.09 16.00 -7.68
C SER A 110 13.60 15.72 -7.56
N ALA A 111 14.01 14.85 -6.70
CA ALA A 111 15.35 14.26 -6.59
C ALA A 111 15.35 13.24 -5.46
N LEU A 112 15.92 12.08 -5.66
CA LEU A 112 15.97 11.02 -4.65
C LEU A 112 16.93 11.43 -3.51
N ALA A 113 16.42 11.40 -2.28
CA ALA A 113 17.22 11.83 -1.12
C ALA A 113 18.34 10.83 -0.79
N GLU A 114 18.07 9.54 -0.96
CA GLU A 114 19.01 8.43 -0.75
C GLU A 114 18.95 7.49 -1.95
N LYS A 115 20.00 6.69 -2.14
CA LYS A 115 19.97 5.64 -3.18
C LYS A 115 18.84 4.64 -2.93
N ALA A 116 18.28 4.10 -3.98
CA ALA A 116 17.41 2.96 -3.93
C ALA A 116 18.09 1.76 -4.60
N ASP A 117 18.22 0.66 -3.91
CA ASP A 117 18.74 -0.57 -4.52
C ASP A 117 17.63 -1.26 -5.33
N LYS A 118 18.00 -2.09 -6.28
CA LYS A 118 17.01 -2.92 -7.01
C LYS A 118 16.21 -3.75 -6.01
N ASP A 119 14.91 -3.90 -6.25
CA ASP A 119 13.96 -4.62 -5.41
C ASP A 119 13.72 -4.01 -4.02
N ALA A 120 14.34 -2.86 -3.68
CA ALA A 120 14.00 -2.12 -2.47
C ALA A 120 12.54 -1.65 -2.50
N VAL A 121 11.86 -1.73 -1.37
CA VAL A 121 10.49 -1.21 -1.23
C VAL A 121 10.54 0.22 -0.71
N LEU A 122 9.95 1.11 -1.49
CA LEU A 122 9.86 2.54 -1.21
C LEU A 122 8.44 2.88 -0.78
N ASP A 123 8.28 3.82 0.15
CA ASP A 123 6.97 4.24 0.65
C ASP A 123 6.73 5.75 0.47
N ASP A 124 5.52 6.19 0.80
CA ASP A 124 5.05 7.57 0.68
C ASP A 124 5.48 8.49 1.85
N GLY A 125 6.24 7.95 2.80
CA GLY A 125 6.68 8.65 4.02
C GLY A 125 5.70 8.57 5.18
N ASP A 126 4.55 7.90 5.04
CA ASP A 126 3.58 7.70 6.12
C ASP A 126 3.68 6.32 6.79
N ALA A 127 4.74 5.57 6.50
CA ALA A 127 4.99 4.25 7.07
C ALA A 127 4.89 4.21 8.60
N ALA A 128 5.43 5.22 9.30
CA ALA A 128 5.38 5.30 10.77
C ALA A 128 3.95 5.51 11.32
N LYS A 129 3.00 5.91 10.48
CA LYS A 129 1.58 6.11 10.85
C LYS A 129 0.72 4.87 10.60
N VAL A 130 1.31 3.80 10.09
CA VAL A 130 0.59 2.55 9.81
C VAL A 130 0.10 1.93 11.11
N ILE A 131 -1.20 1.64 11.16
CA ILE A 131 -1.89 1.10 12.34
C ILE A 131 -2.31 -0.36 12.18
N GLY A 132 -2.19 -0.93 11.00
CA GLY A 132 -2.55 -2.31 10.69
C GLY A 132 -2.69 -2.55 9.20
N LEU A 133 -2.95 -3.78 8.83
CA LEU A 133 -3.28 -4.19 7.47
C LEU A 133 -4.81 -4.24 7.31
N ASN A 134 -5.32 -3.93 6.13
CA ASN A 134 -6.76 -4.05 5.86
C ASN A 134 -7.23 -5.50 6.02
N TYR A 135 -8.20 -5.72 6.92
CA TYR A 135 -8.64 -7.08 7.26
C TYR A 135 -9.37 -7.79 6.11
N ALA A 136 -10.17 -7.06 5.35
CA ALA A 136 -11.00 -7.63 4.29
C ALA A 136 -11.04 -6.69 3.09
N THR A 137 -11.20 -7.25 1.89
CA THR A 137 -11.40 -6.45 0.68
C THR A 137 -12.70 -5.63 0.80
N VAL A 138 -12.60 -4.33 0.53
CA VAL A 138 -13.70 -3.36 0.63
C VAL A 138 -13.95 -2.71 -0.72
N TYR A 139 -15.21 -2.57 -1.11
CA TYR A 139 -15.59 -1.81 -2.30
C TYR A 139 -15.59 -0.30 -1.99
N LEU A 140 -14.93 0.47 -2.86
CA LEU A 140 -14.79 1.92 -2.73
C LEU A 140 -15.95 2.59 -3.50
N ASP A 141 -16.89 3.20 -2.80
CA ASP A 141 -18.05 3.89 -3.39
C ASP A 141 -18.41 5.17 -2.64
N GLY A 142 -17.43 5.79 -2.00
CA GLY A 142 -17.54 7.16 -1.48
C GLY A 142 -17.69 7.29 0.01
N MET A 143 -17.90 6.39 0.87
CA MET A 143 -17.85 6.52 2.35
C MET A 143 -17.71 5.15 3.02
N GLN A 144 -16.76 4.39 2.53
CA GLN A 144 -16.58 3.06 3.06
C GLN A 144 -15.74 3.04 4.33
N SER A 145 -16.02 2.07 5.17
CA SER A 145 -15.21 1.78 6.33
C SER A 145 -14.38 0.52 6.10
N CYS A 146 -13.16 0.55 6.57
CA CYS A 146 -12.29 -0.61 6.66
C CYS A 146 -11.94 -0.92 8.11
N THR A 147 -11.44 -2.11 8.32
CA THR A 147 -11.05 -2.57 9.65
C THR A 147 -9.59 -2.97 9.62
N PRO A 148 -8.68 -2.18 10.21
CA PRO A 148 -7.28 -2.58 10.32
C PRO A 148 -7.10 -3.78 11.25
N THR A 149 -6.13 -4.62 10.96
CA THR A 149 -5.70 -5.67 11.88
C THR A 149 -4.99 -5.05 13.09
N LEU A 150 -5.20 -5.60 14.27
CA LEU A 150 -4.42 -5.31 15.48
C LEU A 150 -3.29 -6.34 15.64
N GLN A 151 -3.51 -7.55 15.13
CA GLN A 151 -2.59 -8.68 15.20
C GLN A 151 -2.85 -9.60 14.01
N ALA A 152 -1.80 -10.15 13.42
CA ALA A 152 -1.88 -11.22 12.43
C ALA A 152 -0.55 -12.01 12.41
N TYR A 153 -0.61 -13.33 12.34
CA TYR A 153 0.56 -14.20 12.28
C TYR A 153 0.58 -15.01 10.98
N GLU A 154 1.74 -15.54 10.63
CA GLU A 154 1.96 -16.30 9.39
C GLU A 154 1.63 -15.47 8.13
N ILE A 155 2.00 -14.17 8.15
CA ILE A 155 1.76 -13.28 7.01
C ILE A 155 2.68 -13.70 5.85
N GLU A 156 2.10 -14.04 4.72
CA GLU A 156 2.84 -14.33 3.48
C GLU A 156 3.02 -13.04 2.68
N GLU A 157 4.21 -12.46 2.72
CA GLU A 157 4.50 -11.18 2.06
C GLU A 157 4.24 -11.21 0.56
N GLU A 158 4.49 -12.34 -0.10
CA GLU A 158 4.28 -12.51 -1.55
C GLU A 158 2.80 -12.45 -1.97
N THR A 159 1.90 -12.71 -1.02
CA THR A 159 0.45 -12.66 -1.26
C THR A 159 -0.15 -11.30 -0.95
N LEU A 160 0.62 -10.37 -0.37
CA LEU A 160 0.13 -9.03 -0.09
C LEU A 160 -0.11 -8.25 -1.39
N PRO A 161 -1.16 -7.42 -1.44
CA PRO A 161 -1.47 -6.63 -2.63
C PRO A 161 -0.41 -5.58 -2.95
N TYR A 162 0.29 -5.13 -1.91
CA TYR A 162 1.37 -4.14 -2.00
C TYR A 162 2.55 -4.60 -1.15
N PRO A 163 3.79 -4.41 -1.64
CA PRO A 163 4.97 -4.77 -0.88
C PRO A 163 5.05 -3.90 0.38
N LEU A 164 5.61 -4.41 1.47
CA LEU A 164 5.78 -3.65 2.69
C LEU A 164 7.23 -3.16 2.83
N SER A 165 7.43 -1.85 3.06
CA SER A 165 8.74 -1.33 3.42
C SER A 165 9.13 -1.77 4.84
N ASP A 166 10.43 -1.75 5.15
CA ASP A 166 10.91 -2.08 6.49
C ASP A 166 10.31 -1.14 7.54
N ALA A 167 10.09 0.12 7.18
CA ALA A 167 9.45 1.09 8.05
C ALA A 167 7.98 0.73 8.37
N VAL A 168 7.24 0.23 7.38
CA VAL A 168 5.87 -0.30 7.59
C VAL A 168 5.91 -1.53 8.50
N LYS A 169 6.84 -2.47 8.28
CA LYS A 169 6.99 -3.65 9.14
C LYS A 169 7.29 -3.29 10.59
N VAL A 170 8.16 -2.30 10.80
CA VAL A 170 8.45 -1.76 12.14
C VAL A 170 7.21 -1.15 12.80
N ALA A 171 6.41 -0.38 12.05
CA ALA A 171 5.17 0.23 12.56
C ALA A 171 4.11 -0.81 12.93
N LEU A 172 4.04 -1.93 12.21
CA LEU A 172 3.13 -3.05 12.50
C LEU A 172 3.47 -3.79 13.80
N THR A 173 4.66 -3.60 14.34
CA THR A 173 5.15 -4.16 15.62
C THR A 173 5.23 -5.70 15.64
N SER A 174 5.65 -6.26 16.80
CA SER A 174 5.73 -7.72 17.02
C SER A 174 4.36 -8.46 17.02
N ARG A 175 3.25 -7.72 16.88
CA ARG A 175 1.91 -8.32 16.76
C ARG A 175 1.60 -8.80 15.33
N HIS A 176 2.45 -8.44 14.38
CA HIS A 176 2.38 -8.91 13.01
C HIS A 176 3.64 -9.70 12.71
N ALA A 177 3.49 -11.02 12.57
CA ALA A 177 4.60 -11.92 12.30
C ALA A 177 4.52 -12.43 10.87
N PHE A 178 5.60 -12.23 10.13
CA PHE A 178 5.75 -12.65 8.75
C PHE A 178 6.30 -14.08 8.71
N LYS A 179 5.82 -14.84 7.74
CA LYS A 179 6.32 -16.18 7.49
C LYS A 179 7.76 -16.10 6.98
N ILE A 180 8.65 -16.96 7.51
CA ILE A 180 10.07 -17.05 7.16
C ILE A 180 10.24 -18.00 5.97
#